data_bb64e98d8ddc59f172a01d5970ecb21b
#
_entry.id   bb64e98d8ddc59f172a01d5970ecb21b
#
_cell.length_a   1.000
_cell.length_b   1.000
_cell.length_c   1.000
_cell.angle_alpha   90.00
_cell.angle_beta   90.00
_cell.angle_gamma   90.00
#
_symmetry.space_group_name_H-M   'P 1'
#
loop_
_entity.id
_entity.type
_entity.pdbx_description
1 polymer ?
#
loop_
_entity_poly.entity_id
_entity_poly.type
_entity_poly.pdbx_seq_one_letter_code
_entity_poly.pdbx_strand_id
1 'polypeptide(L)'
;MSQVQNNAPVEAEDHGLKKHNIKVSTVVFMIFCLCAAGCYGIEEMIPESGPGLTMIMLVVLPFVWSTPLGLVASELGSARPQEGGYYKWVQEALGEYWGFQAGWWRTISIYIDNTLYVILAGGYLANWFELSWTAEMAFKVLMIVVFTWINIRGVKDVGIVSTILSVLVMVAFGMVAVCGWYITNNIFSYV
;
A
#
# COMPACT_ATOMS: atom_id res chain seq x y z
N MET A 1 -9.47 -16.93 49.06
CA MET A 1 -10.69 -17.05 48.25
C MET A 1 -10.37 -16.40 46.94
N SER A 2 -10.05 -17.24 45.95
CA SER A 2 -9.62 -16.87 44.58
C SER A 2 -10.83 -16.49 43.77
N GLN A 3 -10.91 -15.24 43.32
CA GLN A 3 -11.84 -14.80 42.29
C GLN A 3 -11.34 -15.40 40.96
N VAL A 4 -11.98 -16.47 40.52
CA VAL A 4 -11.84 -16.98 39.16
C VAL A 4 -12.51 -15.96 38.25
N GLN A 5 -11.70 -15.17 37.54
CA GLN A 5 -12.13 -14.22 36.53
C GLN A 5 -12.63 -15.01 35.35
N ASN A 6 -13.93 -15.00 35.18
CA ASN A 6 -14.67 -15.68 34.09
C ASN A 6 -14.32 -15.02 32.76
N ASN A 7 -13.36 -15.59 32.03
CA ASN A 7 -13.04 -15.19 30.66
C ASN A 7 -14.15 -15.71 29.72
N ALA A 8 -15.33 -15.12 29.77
CA ALA A 8 -16.29 -15.28 28.70
C ALA A 8 -15.69 -14.66 27.43
N PRO A 9 -15.77 -15.34 26.26
CA PRO A 9 -15.36 -14.71 25.00
C PRO A 9 -16.21 -13.45 24.82
N VAL A 10 -15.53 -12.33 24.59
CA VAL A 10 -16.21 -11.07 24.22
C VAL A 10 -16.97 -11.36 22.94
N GLU A 11 -18.30 -11.50 23.06
CA GLU A 11 -19.18 -11.55 21.90
C GLU A 11 -18.94 -10.26 21.12
N ALA A 12 -18.40 -10.39 19.93
CA ALA A 12 -18.26 -9.28 19.00
C ALA A 12 -19.67 -8.76 18.71
N GLU A 13 -19.99 -7.58 19.20
CA GLU A 13 -21.24 -6.90 18.86
C GLU A 13 -21.35 -6.86 17.33
N ASP A 14 -22.37 -7.54 16.82
CA ASP A 14 -22.71 -7.56 15.41
C ASP A 14 -23.28 -6.19 15.01
N HIS A 15 -22.39 -5.27 14.65
CA HIS A 15 -22.75 -3.92 14.18
C HIS A 15 -23.37 -3.90 12.78
N GLY A 16 -24.02 -4.98 12.36
CA GLY A 16 -24.76 -5.04 11.09
C GLY A 16 -23.90 -4.94 9.82
N LEU A 17 -22.58 -5.05 9.96
CA LEU A 17 -21.66 -5.07 8.83
C LEU A 17 -21.75 -6.41 8.10
N LYS A 18 -22.10 -6.38 6.81
CA LYS A 18 -22.13 -7.59 5.97
C LYS A 18 -20.75 -8.23 5.93
N LYS A 19 -20.60 -9.42 6.51
CA LYS A 19 -19.40 -10.25 6.33
C LYS A 19 -19.22 -10.58 4.85
N HIS A 20 -18.28 -9.93 4.19
CA HIS A 20 -17.85 -10.29 2.85
C HIS A 20 -16.64 -11.25 2.96
N ASN A 21 -16.83 -12.47 2.49
CA ASN A 21 -15.70 -13.42 2.34
C ASN A 21 -14.86 -12.98 1.14
N ILE A 22 -13.76 -12.28 1.41
CA ILE A 22 -12.77 -11.86 0.42
C ILE A 22 -11.78 -13.02 0.26
N LYS A 23 -11.48 -13.41 -0.98
CA LYS A 23 -10.46 -14.43 -1.25
C LYS A 23 -9.08 -13.89 -0.86
N VAL A 24 -8.24 -14.75 -0.28
CA VAL A 24 -6.86 -14.41 0.10
C VAL A 24 -6.08 -13.81 -1.08
N SER A 25 -6.26 -14.34 -2.29
CA SER A 25 -5.64 -13.78 -3.50
C SER A 25 -6.01 -12.33 -3.75
N THR A 26 -7.28 -11.95 -3.54
CA THR A 26 -7.71 -10.54 -3.69
C THR A 26 -7.03 -9.64 -2.66
N VAL A 27 -6.90 -10.09 -1.41
CA VAL A 27 -6.19 -9.34 -0.36
C VAL A 27 -4.72 -9.16 -0.73
N VAL A 28 -4.06 -10.20 -1.25
CA VAL A 28 -2.67 -10.13 -1.71
C VAL A 28 -2.50 -9.10 -2.83
N PHE A 29 -3.39 -9.09 -3.83
CA PHE A 29 -3.35 -8.09 -4.91
C PHE A 29 -3.65 -6.67 -4.42
N MET A 30 -4.55 -6.51 -3.45
CA MET A 30 -4.81 -5.20 -2.84
C MET A 30 -3.58 -4.67 -2.10
N ILE A 31 -2.90 -5.53 -1.31
CA ILE A 31 -1.67 -5.17 -0.61
C ILE A 31 -0.56 -4.88 -1.62
N PHE A 32 -0.41 -5.70 -2.67
CA PHE A 32 0.55 -5.45 -3.73
C PHE A 32 0.31 -4.09 -4.41
N CYS A 33 -0.93 -3.75 -4.76
CA CYS A 33 -1.28 -2.47 -5.36
C CYS A 33 -0.90 -1.30 -4.43
N LEU A 34 -1.15 -1.43 -3.13
CA LEU A 34 -0.79 -0.43 -2.13
C LEU A 34 0.73 -0.25 -2.02
N CYS A 35 1.50 -1.34 -2.04
CA CYS A 35 2.95 -1.30 -1.95
C CYS A 35 3.62 -0.86 -3.27
N ALA A 36 3.07 -1.28 -4.42
CA ALA A 36 3.61 -0.91 -5.74
C ALA A 36 3.52 0.59 -6.03
N ALA A 37 2.54 1.27 -5.44
CA ALA A 37 2.44 2.73 -5.53
C ALA A 37 3.62 3.48 -4.87
N GLY A 38 4.35 2.84 -3.96
CA GLY A 38 5.52 3.41 -3.29
C GLY A 38 6.81 3.41 -4.12
N CYS A 39 6.79 2.89 -5.36
CA CYS A 39 7.97 2.89 -6.23
C CYS A 39 8.31 4.27 -6.81
N TYR A 40 7.39 5.21 -6.76
CA TYR A 40 7.61 6.60 -7.20
C TYR A 40 8.48 7.34 -6.17
N GLY A 41 9.50 8.03 -6.66
CA GLY A 41 10.48 8.75 -5.83
C GLY A 41 11.75 7.94 -5.49
N ILE A 42 11.78 6.63 -5.83
CA ILE A 42 13.00 5.81 -5.69
C ILE A 42 13.98 6.13 -6.84
N GLU A 43 13.46 6.65 -7.95
CA GLU A 43 14.28 7.02 -9.12
C GLU A 43 15.38 8.03 -8.75
N GLU A 44 15.12 8.94 -7.82
CA GLU A 44 16.08 9.95 -7.36
C GLU A 44 17.25 9.33 -6.56
N MET A 45 17.09 8.12 -6.01
CA MET A 45 18.17 7.41 -5.33
C MET A 45 19.28 6.94 -6.30
N ILE A 46 18.91 6.68 -7.57
CA ILE A 46 19.86 6.14 -8.56
C ILE A 46 20.98 7.15 -8.89
N PRO A 47 20.69 8.42 -9.22
CA PRO A 47 21.74 9.41 -9.49
C PRO A 47 22.57 9.76 -8.26
N GLU A 48 22.00 9.71 -7.04
CA GLU A 48 22.74 10.07 -5.82
C GLU A 48 23.64 8.94 -5.30
N SER A 49 23.12 7.70 -5.28
CA SER A 49 23.79 6.55 -4.65
C SER A 49 24.45 5.59 -5.65
N GLY A 50 24.17 5.78 -6.94
CA GLY A 50 24.57 4.86 -8.00
C GLY A 50 23.69 3.61 -8.08
N PRO A 51 23.59 2.97 -9.27
CA PRO A 51 22.66 1.86 -9.51
C PRO A 51 22.97 0.62 -8.66
N GLY A 52 24.24 0.33 -8.40
CA GLY A 52 24.64 -0.85 -7.62
C GLY A 52 24.21 -0.76 -6.16
N LEU A 53 24.47 0.37 -5.49
CA LEU A 53 24.11 0.55 -4.09
C LEU A 53 22.58 0.63 -3.92
N THR A 54 21.89 1.30 -4.84
CA THR A 54 20.43 1.36 -4.86
C THR A 54 19.82 -0.04 -4.94
N MET A 55 20.32 -0.91 -5.84
CA MET A 55 19.83 -2.29 -5.96
C MET A 55 20.07 -3.10 -4.68
N ILE A 56 21.24 -2.97 -4.05
CA ILE A 56 21.55 -3.65 -2.78
C ILE A 56 20.56 -3.18 -1.70
N MET A 57 20.35 -1.88 -1.56
CA MET A 57 19.44 -1.32 -0.57
C MET A 57 17.99 -1.78 -0.78
N LEU A 58 17.52 -1.80 -2.03
CA LEU A 58 16.17 -2.27 -2.36
C LEU A 58 15.95 -3.76 -2.03
N VAL A 59 17.00 -4.56 -2.06
CA VAL A 59 16.90 -5.98 -1.67
C VAL A 59 17.05 -6.14 -0.15
N VAL A 60 18.00 -5.47 0.48
CA VAL A 60 18.34 -5.66 1.90
C VAL A 60 17.28 -5.05 2.83
N LEU A 61 16.80 -3.83 2.55
CA LEU A 61 15.87 -3.13 3.42
C LEU A 61 14.57 -3.89 3.70
N PRO A 62 13.91 -4.55 2.72
CA PRO A 62 12.72 -5.36 3.00
C PRO A 62 12.98 -6.50 3.99
N PHE A 63 14.13 -7.15 3.95
CA PHE A 63 14.46 -8.23 4.88
C PHE A 63 14.79 -7.71 6.28
N VAL A 64 15.51 -6.61 6.38
CA VAL A 64 15.96 -6.07 7.67
C VAL A 64 14.84 -5.28 8.37
N TRP A 65 13.99 -4.59 7.64
CA TRP A 65 12.98 -3.69 8.18
C TRP A 65 11.56 -4.21 8.00
N SER A 66 11.15 -4.47 6.75
CA SER A 66 9.74 -4.77 6.45
C SER A 66 9.31 -6.15 6.94
N THR A 67 10.20 -7.15 6.88
CA THR A 67 9.87 -8.52 7.33
C THR A 67 9.66 -8.59 8.85
N PRO A 68 10.54 -8.08 9.72
CA PRO A 68 10.29 -8.06 11.16
C PRO A 68 9.02 -7.27 11.52
N LEU A 69 8.80 -6.12 10.90
CA LEU A 69 7.61 -5.32 11.14
C LEU A 69 6.33 -6.05 10.73
N GLY A 70 6.35 -6.74 9.60
CA GLY A 70 5.24 -7.56 9.11
C GLY A 70 4.93 -8.75 10.03
N LEU A 71 5.96 -9.41 10.58
CA LEU A 71 5.78 -10.50 11.53
C LEU A 71 5.14 -10.02 12.83
N VAL A 72 5.61 -8.90 13.39
CA VAL A 72 5.01 -8.28 14.59
C VAL A 72 3.54 -7.89 14.32
N ALA A 73 3.26 -7.26 13.18
CA ALA A 73 1.89 -6.89 12.81
C ALA A 73 0.98 -8.12 12.63
N SER A 74 1.50 -9.20 12.06
CA SER A 74 0.77 -10.46 11.90
C SER A 74 0.46 -11.13 13.23
N GLU A 75 1.42 -11.16 14.16
CA GLU A 75 1.25 -11.71 15.49
C GLU A 75 0.22 -10.90 16.30
N LEU A 76 0.35 -9.60 16.34
CA LEU A 76 -0.58 -8.71 17.03
C LEU A 76 -1.98 -8.76 16.41
N GLY A 77 -2.08 -8.79 15.08
CA GLY A 77 -3.36 -8.90 14.38
C GLY A 77 -4.09 -10.22 14.63
N SER A 78 -3.35 -11.33 14.79
CA SER A 78 -3.92 -12.62 15.12
C SER A 78 -4.28 -12.76 16.61
N ALA A 79 -3.46 -12.20 17.49
CA ALA A 79 -3.68 -12.24 18.94
C ALA A 79 -4.78 -11.27 19.40
N ARG A 80 -4.94 -10.17 18.72
CA ARG A 80 -5.88 -9.08 19.04
C ARG A 80 -6.67 -8.63 17.79
N PRO A 81 -7.63 -9.44 17.31
CA PRO A 81 -8.43 -9.15 16.12
C PRO A 81 -9.51 -8.10 16.43
N GLN A 82 -9.09 -6.86 16.70
CA GLN A 82 -9.98 -5.75 16.99
C GLN A 82 -10.04 -4.77 15.82
N GLU A 83 -11.19 -4.15 15.61
CA GLU A 83 -11.33 -3.03 14.68
C GLU A 83 -10.49 -1.84 15.13
N GLY A 84 -9.77 -1.22 14.18
CA GLY A 84 -8.86 -0.10 14.45
C GLY A 84 -7.37 -0.45 14.35
N GLY A 85 -7.03 -1.73 14.34
CA GLY A 85 -5.66 -2.20 14.07
C GLY A 85 -4.63 -1.61 15.02
N TYR A 86 -3.52 -1.08 14.49
CA TYR A 86 -2.35 -0.73 15.29
C TYR A 86 -2.61 0.35 16.37
N TYR A 87 -3.55 1.29 16.14
CA TYR A 87 -3.84 2.30 17.17
C TYR A 87 -4.45 1.69 18.43
N LYS A 88 -5.23 0.62 18.27
CA LYS A 88 -5.79 -0.14 19.40
C LYS A 88 -4.70 -0.86 20.19
N TRP A 89 -3.72 -1.43 19.49
CA TRP A 89 -2.58 -2.08 20.15
C TRP A 89 -1.75 -1.07 20.97
N VAL A 90 -1.55 0.14 20.41
CA VAL A 90 -0.88 1.22 21.13
C VAL A 90 -1.72 1.69 22.33
N GLN A 91 -3.05 1.79 22.18
CA GLN A 91 -3.96 2.17 23.25
C GLN A 91 -3.91 1.17 24.42
N GLU A 92 -3.92 -0.14 24.11
CA GLU A 92 -3.82 -1.19 25.12
C GLU A 92 -2.46 -1.21 25.83
N ALA A 93 -1.37 -0.95 25.12
CA ALA A 93 -0.02 -1.02 25.67
C ALA A 93 0.39 0.24 26.44
N LEU A 94 0.03 1.44 25.94
CA LEU A 94 0.53 2.72 26.42
C LEU A 94 -0.57 3.67 26.96
N GLY A 95 -1.84 3.27 26.84
CA GLY A 95 -2.98 4.05 27.31
C GLY A 95 -3.64 4.90 26.23
N GLU A 96 -4.78 5.50 26.60
CA GLU A 96 -5.69 6.21 25.67
C GLU A 96 -5.02 7.38 24.95
N TYR A 97 -4.20 8.15 25.65
CA TYR A 97 -3.52 9.30 25.06
C TYR A 97 -2.62 8.91 23.88
N TRP A 98 -1.77 7.89 24.08
CA TRP A 98 -0.86 7.42 23.04
C TRP A 98 -1.59 6.70 21.91
N GLY A 99 -2.66 5.98 22.19
CA GLY A 99 -3.54 5.41 21.18
C GLY A 99 -4.16 6.48 20.30
N PHE A 100 -4.71 7.55 20.89
CA PHE A 100 -5.25 8.69 20.14
C PHE A 100 -4.18 9.35 19.26
N GLN A 101 -3.00 9.63 19.83
CA GLN A 101 -1.89 10.22 19.07
C GLN A 101 -1.48 9.36 17.89
N ALA A 102 -1.34 8.05 18.07
CA ALA A 102 -0.99 7.13 17.01
C ALA A 102 -2.04 7.13 15.86
N GLY A 103 -3.33 7.11 16.22
CA GLY A 103 -4.43 7.21 15.25
C GLY A 103 -4.44 8.54 14.50
N TRP A 104 -4.24 9.65 15.20
CA TRP A 104 -4.19 11.00 14.65
C TRP A 104 -3.05 11.16 13.64
N TRP A 105 -1.82 10.79 14.03
CA TRP A 105 -0.66 10.86 13.15
C TRP A 105 -0.82 9.97 11.91
N ARG A 106 -1.40 8.78 12.09
CA ARG A 106 -1.67 7.90 10.96
C ARG A 106 -2.67 8.50 9.98
N THR A 107 -3.71 9.13 10.48
CA THR A 107 -4.72 9.80 9.64
C THR A 107 -4.10 10.91 8.81
N ILE A 108 -3.31 11.79 9.43
CA ILE A 108 -2.62 12.88 8.73
C ILE A 108 -1.67 12.31 7.67
N SER A 109 -0.87 11.31 8.04
CA SER A 109 0.08 10.66 7.11
C SER A 109 -0.64 10.09 5.87
N ILE A 110 -1.76 9.40 6.04
CA ILE A 110 -2.53 8.84 4.91
C ILE A 110 -3.05 9.94 3.98
N TYR A 111 -3.53 11.07 4.52
CA TYR A 111 -3.98 12.18 3.67
C TYR A 111 -2.84 12.77 2.84
N ILE A 112 -1.67 12.97 3.44
CA ILE A 112 -0.49 13.48 2.74
C ILE A 112 -0.04 12.49 1.66
N ASP A 113 0.11 11.22 2.00
CA ASP A 113 0.53 10.17 1.06
C ASP A 113 -0.41 10.08 -0.14
N ASN A 114 -1.73 10.00 0.09
CA ASN A 114 -2.69 9.92 -1.01
C ASN A 114 -2.65 11.15 -1.92
N THR A 115 -2.41 12.33 -1.37
CA THR A 115 -2.28 13.56 -2.17
C THR A 115 -1.05 13.50 -3.07
N LEU A 116 0.08 12.99 -2.57
CA LEU A 116 1.30 12.83 -3.36
C LEU A 116 1.08 11.95 -4.59
N TYR A 117 0.39 10.82 -4.46
CA TYR A 117 0.14 9.92 -5.60
C TYR A 117 -0.70 10.58 -6.70
N VAL A 118 -1.72 11.36 -6.32
CA VAL A 118 -2.54 12.09 -7.30
C VAL A 118 -1.73 13.18 -8.02
N ILE A 119 -0.87 13.88 -7.28
CA ILE A 119 -0.01 14.92 -7.86
C ILE A 119 0.98 14.31 -8.85
N LEU A 120 1.66 13.23 -8.46
CA LEU A 120 2.62 12.54 -9.31
C LEU A 120 1.96 11.96 -10.58
N ALA A 121 0.84 11.25 -10.43
CA ALA A 121 0.12 10.69 -11.57
C ALA A 121 -0.32 11.78 -12.56
N GLY A 122 -0.85 12.90 -12.05
CA GLY A 122 -1.23 14.05 -12.88
C GLY A 122 -0.03 14.69 -13.57
N GLY A 123 1.10 14.84 -12.88
CA GLY A 123 2.33 15.39 -13.43
C GLY A 123 2.94 14.52 -14.54
N TYR A 124 3.02 13.21 -14.33
CA TYR A 124 3.50 12.30 -15.37
C TYR A 124 2.61 12.32 -16.62
N LEU A 125 1.29 12.36 -16.44
CA LEU A 125 0.36 12.43 -17.57
C LEU A 125 0.47 13.77 -18.31
N ALA A 126 0.59 14.87 -17.58
CA ALA A 126 0.74 16.20 -18.14
C ALA A 126 2.03 16.30 -18.97
N ASN A 127 3.14 15.77 -18.46
CA ASN A 127 4.40 15.72 -19.22
C ASN A 127 4.34 14.85 -20.46
N TRP A 128 3.63 13.72 -20.39
CA TRP A 128 3.54 12.79 -21.52
C TRP A 128 2.68 13.34 -22.67
N PHE A 129 1.57 14.01 -22.34
CA PHE A 129 0.60 14.54 -23.30
C PHE A 129 0.72 16.04 -23.54
N GLU A 130 1.74 16.70 -22.98
CA GLU A 130 1.93 18.17 -23.04
C GLU A 130 0.66 18.94 -22.65
N LEU A 131 -0.02 18.49 -21.58
CA LEU A 131 -1.29 19.03 -21.16
C LEU A 131 -1.14 20.46 -20.62
N SER A 132 -2.14 21.30 -20.91
CA SER A 132 -2.27 22.59 -20.25
C SER A 132 -2.51 22.40 -18.75
N TRP A 133 -2.08 23.37 -17.94
CA TRP A 133 -2.29 23.38 -16.48
C TRP A 133 -3.74 23.12 -16.06
N THR A 134 -4.71 23.67 -16.81
CA THR A 134 -6.14 23.45 -16.56
C THR A 134 -6.56 22.00 -16.81
N ALA A 135 -6.03 21.37 -17.86
CA ALA A 135 -6.30 19.97 -18.16
C ALA A 135 -5.68 19.01 -17.14
N GLU A 136 -4.47 19.32 -16.67
CA GLU A 136 -3.81 18.58 -15.59
C GLU A 136 -4.64 18.63 -14.30
N MET A 137 -5.11 19.79 -13.89
CA MET A 137 -5.96 19.96 -12.70
C MET A 137 -7.29 19.23 -12.85
N ALA A 138 -7.94 19.33 -14.02
CA ALA A 138 -9.18 18.60 -14.29
C ALA A 138 -8.98 17.08 -14.19
N PHE A 139 -7.86 16.56 -14.68
CA PHE A 139 -7.52 15.14 -14.57
C PHE A 139 -7.30 14.71 -13.12
N LYS A 140 -6.57 15.47 -12.31
CA LYS A 140 -6.38 15.18 -10.88
C LYS A 140 -7.71 15.13 -10.12
N VAL A 141 -8.59 16.09 -10.37
CA VAL A 141 -9.94 16.12 -9.77
C VAL A 141 -10.76 14.91 -10.24
N LEU A 142 -10.74 14.59 -11.52
CA LEU A 142 -11.42 13.42 -12.07
C LEU A 142 -10.96 12.12 -11.41
N MET A 143 -9.64 11.93 -11.25
CA MET A 143 -9.10 10.77 -10.52
C MET A 143 -9.63 10.68 -9.10
N ILE A 144 -9.60 11.78 -8.34
CA ILE A 144 -10.11 11.79 -6.97
C ILE A 144 -11.59 11.37 -6.94
N VAL A 145 -12.42 11.94 -7.81
CA VAL A 145 -13.86 11.64 -7.88
C VAL A 145 -14.10 10.18 -8.23
N VAL A 146 -13.41 9.64 -9.26
CA VAL A 146 -13.57 8.26 -9.72
C VAL A 146 -13.17 7.27 -8.62
N PHE A 147 -11.99 7.44 -8.01
CA PHE A 147 -11.51 6.51 -6.98
C PHE A 147 -12.32 6.63 -5.68
N THR A 148 -12.79 7.83 -5.33
CA THR A 148 -13.72 8.01 -4.20
C THR A 148 -15.04 7.30 -4.47
N TRP A 149 -15.59 7.42 -5.68
CA TRP A 149 -16.82 6.75 -6.05
C TRP A 149 -16.70 5.21 -6.01
N ILE A 150 -15.59 4.65 -6.52
CA ILE A 150 -15.29 3.22 -6.42
C ILE A 150 -15.21 2.78 -4.96
N ASN A 151 -14.56 3.59 -4.11
CA ASN A 151 -14.40 3.29 -2.69
C ASN A 151 -15.75 3.26 -1.94
N ILE A 152 -16.67 4.18 -2.26
CA ILE A 152 -18.03 4.21 -1.69
C ILE A 152 -18.83 2.96 -2.06
N ARG A 153 -18.56 2.34 -3.21
CA ARG A 153 -19.24 1.10 -3.64
C ARG A 153 -18.87 -0.13 -2.80
N GLY A 154 -17.76 -0.07 -2.12
CA GLY A 154 -17.34 -1.07 -1.14
C GLY A 154 -16.15 -1.93 -1.53
N VAL A 155 -15.70 -2.72 -0.58
CA VAL A 155 -14.43 -3.48 -0.63
C VAL A 155 -14.34 -4.44 -1.83
N LYS A 156 -15.47 -4.94 -2.33
CA LYS A 156 -15.50 -5.87 -3.46
C LYS A 156 -15.06 -5.19 -4.76
N ASP A 157 -15.60 -4.01 -5.05
CA ASP A 157 -15.29 -3.25 -6.27
C ASP A 157 -13.85 -2.71 -6.20
N VAL A 158 -13.43 -2.23 -5.03
CA VAL A 158 -12.02 -1.86 -4.76
C VAL A 158 -11.09 -3.04 -5.00
N GLY A 159 -11.43 -4.24 -4.53
CA GLY A 159 -10.64 -5.45 -4.74
C GLY A 159 -10.49 -5.83 -6.21
N ILE A 160 -11.55 -5.70 -7.02
CA ILE A 160 -11.51 -5.95 -8.46
C ILE A 160 -10.60 -4.94 -9.15
N VAL A 161 -10.79 -3.65 -8.90
CA VAL A 161 -9.99 -2.57 -9.51
C VAL A 161 -8.52 -2.71 -9.12
N SER A 162 -8.21 -2.95 -7.85
CA SER A 162 -6.84 -3.19 -7.38
C SER A 162 -6.20 -4.40 -8.04
N THR A 163 -6.95 -5.49 -8.24
CA THR A 163 -6.45 -6.68 -8.94
C THR A 163 -6.10 -6.38 -10.39
N ILE A 164 -6.98 -5.66 -11.11
CA ILE A 164 -6.74 -5.28 -12.51
C ILE A 164 -5.51 -4.38 -12.61
N LEU A 165 -5.39 -3.36 -11.77
CA LEU A 165 -4.25 -2.45 -11.76
C LEU A 165 -2.95 -3.19 -11.40
N SER A 166 -2.98 -4.10 -10.43
CA SER A 166 -1.81 -4.91 -10.06
C SER A 166 -1.32 -5.78 -11.21
N VAL A 167 -2.24 -6.46 -11.91
CA VAL A 167 -1.89 -7.27 -13.08
C VAL A 167 -1.30 -6.41 -14.19
N LEU A 168 -1.88 -5.24 -14.45
CA LEU A 168 -1.38 -4.31 -15.46
C LEU A 168 0.06 -3.85 -15.13
N VAL A 169 0.32 -3.49 -13.89
CA VAL A 169 1.66 -3.11 -13.41
C VAL A 169 2.63 -4.28 -13.55
N MET A 170 2.25 -5.49 -13.11
CA MET A 170 3.10 -6.68 -13.23
C MET A 170 3.44 -7.03 -14.68
N VAL A 171 2.49 -6.88 -15.60
CA VAL A 171 2.72 -7.12 -17.04
C VAL A 171 3.69 -6.08 -17.61
N ALA A 172 3.53 -4.80 -17.24
CA ALA A 172 4.44 -3.74 -17.70
C ALA A 172 5.88 -3.99 -17.22
N PHE A 173 6.09 -4.27 -15.95
CA PHE A 173 7.41 -4.59 -15.41
C PHE A 173 7.97 -5.91 -15.96
N GLY A 174 7.12 -6.91 -16.17
CA GLY A 174 7.51 -8.16 -16.83
C GLY A 174 8.02 -7.95 -18.24
N MET A 175 7.35 -7.12 -19.03
CA MET A 175 7.82 -6.76 -20.38
C MET A 175 9.18 -6.05 -20.34
N VAL A 176 9.37 -5.09 -19.46
CA VAL A 176 10.66 -4.40 -19.28
C VAL A 176 11.77 -5.38 -18.90
N ALA A 177 11.50 -6.30 -17.97
CA ALA A 177 12.47 -7.31 -17.57
C ALA A 177 12.86 -8.26 -18.73
N VAL A 178 11.88 -8.73 -19.50
CA VAL A 178 12.11 -9.61 -20.66
C VAL A 178 12.87 -8.88 -21.76
N CYS A 179 12.50 -7.63 -22.08
CA CYS A 179 13.21 -6.82 -23.06
C CYS A 179 14.65 -6.53 -22.61
N GLY A 180 14.84 -6.19 -21.35
CA GLY A 180 16.19 -5.98 -20.78
C GLY A 180 17.05 -7.23 -20.86
N TRP A 181 16.52 -8.39 -20.48
CA TRP A 181 17.20 -9.67 -20.63
C TRP A 181 17.58 -9.98 -22.09
N TYR A 182 16.66 -9.77 -23.02
CA TYR A 182 16.90 -10.01 -24.46
C TYR A 182 18.00 -9.10 -25.01
N ILE A 183 17.94 -7.81 -24.68
CA ILE A 183 18.95 -6.82 -25.13
C ILE A 183 20.34 -7.17 -24.53
N THR A 184 20.41 -7.49 -23.25
CA THR A 184 21.66 -7.83 -22.56
C THR A 184 22.30 -9.08 -23.19
N ASN A 185 21.52 -10.15 -23.39
CA ASN A 185 22.04 -11.37 -24.01
C ASN A 185 22.54 -11.15 -25.45
N ASN A 186 21.85 -10.31 -26.23
CA ASN A 186 22.31 -10.02 -27.60
C ASN A 186 23.58 -9.15 -27.61
N ILE A 187 23.74 -8.18 -26.70
CA ILE A 187 24.96 -7.37 -26.63
C ILE A 187 26.16 -8.23 -26.24
N PHE A 188 26.03 -9.13 -25.27
CA PHE A 188 27.10 -10.02 -24.86
C PHE A 188 27.45 -11.13 -25.88
N SER A 189 26.58 -11.40 -26.85
CA SER A 189 26.86 -12.36 -27.93
C SER A 189 27.73 -11.77 -29.06
N TYR A 190 27.95 -10.46 -29.07
CA TYR A 190 28.78 -9.76 -30.06
C TYR A 190 30.18 -9.31 -29.51
N VAL A 191 30.45 -9.60 -28.24
CA VAL A 191 31.76 -9.38 -27.56
C VAL A 191 32.49 -10.71 -27.37
#